data_baa30453e06fe03ba894177b83effc85
#
_entry.id   baa30453e06fe03ba894177b83effc85
#
_cell.length_a   1.000
_cell.length_b   1.000
_cell.length_c   1.000
_cell.angle_alpha   90.00
_cell.angle_beta   90.00
_cell.angle_gamma   90.00
#
_symmetry.space_group_name_H-M   'P 1'
#
loop_
_entity.id
_entity.type
_entity.pdbx_description
1 polymer ?
#
loop_
_entity_poly.entity_id
_entity_poly.type
_entity_poly.pdbx_seq_one_letter_code
_entity_poly.pdbx_strand_id
1 'polypeptide(L)'
;SIYIFLHINSINYNICVKVSLASTAHYSVEAAESLKDLNPNAADVLITSVITSMVTDIGVVSPTSGALLSYFDGSSSSFHTIDGYFNSPKNFKGNDHEEHRISMTYGGYVETCKGVNTFAIPGIYKVLNTIHDRYGSIPLSKLFEYPIELAKRGFNLPQPSKDYLRHSLEPLFMWHATSKRTLSDVYENLDSGVVVLTKLADTLEHMSLVGMDDFYIGDISKEVLSTIMSEGGHATKNDFKDYNLLEDYNFITKSK
;
A
#
# COMPACT_ATOMS: atom_id res chain seq x y z
N SER A 1 -9.88 4.11 0.16
CA SER A 1 -9.85 4.13 -1.32
C SER A 1 -9.26 5.45 -1.76
N ILE A 2 -8.16 5.42 -2.46
CA ILE A 2 -7.54 6.61 -3.06
C ILE A 2 -8.07 6.72 -4.48
N TYR A 3 -8.76 7.81 -4.79
CA TYR A 3 -9.19 8.12 -6.15
C TYR A 3 -8.25 9.20 -6.70
N ILE A 4 -7.48 8.86 -7.71
CA ILE A 4 -6.61 9.81 -8.40
C ILE A 4 -7.19 10.00 -9.81
N PHE A 5 -7.70 11.18 -10.09
CA PHE A 5 -8.13 11.58 -11.43
C PHE A 5 -6.98 12.34 -12.09
N LEU A 6 -6.49 11.81 -13.19
CA LEU A 6 -5.42 12.41 -13.96
C LEU A 6 -5.95 12.86 -15.30
N HIS A 7 -5.82 14.13 -15.58
CA HIS A 7 -6.11 14.70 -16.88
C HIS A 7 -4.80 15.21 -17.49
N ILE A 8 -4.34 14.55 -18.54
CA ILE A 8 -3.17 14.97 -19.32
C ILE A 8 -3.67 15.56 -20.63
N ASN A 9 -3.54 16.88 -20.80
CA ASN A 9 -3.76 17.53 -22.09
C ASN A 9 -2.40 17.73 -22.79
N SER A 10 -2.14 16.95 -23.83
CA SER A 10 -1.03 17.19 -24.74
C SER A 10 -1.50 18.04 -25.93
N ILE A 11 -1.41 19.35 -25.82
CA ILE A 11 -1.43 20.27 -26.96
C ILE A 11 -0.19 21.15 -26.85
N ASN A 12 0.62 21.17 -27.92
CA ASN A 12 1.84 21.94 -28.08
C ASN A 12 1.64 23.45 -27.82
N TYR A 13 1.86 23.86 -26.60
CA TYR A 13 2.27 25.21 -26.17
C TYR A 13 2.99 25.02 -24.85
N ASN A 14 3.96 25.85 -24.48
CA ASN A 14 4.68 25.86 -23.21
C ASN A 14 3.73 25.74 -21.99
N ILE A 15 3.13 24.57 -21.81
CA ILE A 15 2.18 24.29 -20.75
C ILE A 15 3.00 23.67 -19.61
N CYS A 16 3.13 24.42 -18.54
CA CYS A 16 3.46 23.86 -17.23
C CYS A 16 2.45 22.73 -16.96
N VAL A 17 2.90 21.49 -17.02
CA VAL A 17 2.04 20.32 -16.77
C VAL A 17 1.63 20.39 -15.31
N LYS A 18 0.39 20.80 -15.05
CA LYS A 18 -0.17 20.79 -13.71
C LYS A 18 -0.76 19.42 -13.46
N VAL A 19 -0.15 18.69 -12.54
CA VAL A 19 -0.77 17.46 -12.00
C VAL A 19 -1.76 17.87 -10.93
N SER A 20 -2.98 17.32 -11.00
CA SER A 20 -3.99 17.50 -9.95
C SER A 20 -4.12 16.19 -9.19
N LEU A 21 -4.11 16.26 -7.87
CA LEU A 21 -4.28 15.12 -6.97
C LEU A 21 -5.49 15.35 -6.07
N ALA A 22 -6.33 14.32 -5.92
CA ALA A 22 -7.32 14.21 -4.87
C ALA A 22 -7.04 12.96 -4.04
N SER A 23 -6.85 13.12 -2.75
CA SER A 23 -6.59 12.03 -1.80
C SER A 23 -7.41 12.23 -0.54
N THR A 24 -7.73 11.12 0.13
CA THR A 24 -8.39 11.14 1.46
C THR A 24 -7.44 11.57 2.57
N ALA A 25 -6.12 11.56 2.32
CA ALA A 25 -5.08 11.90 3.30
C ALA A 25 -4.28 13.13 2.86
N HIS A 26 -4.14 14.13 3.74
CA HIS A 26 -3.38 15.34 3.45
C HIS A 26 -1.89 15.07 3.22
N TYR A 27 -1.29 14.12 3.93
CA TYR A 27 0.12 13.75 3.73
C TYR A 27 0.42 13.24 2.32
N SER A 28 -0.54 12.59 1.67
CA SER A 28 -0.40 12.19 0.27
C SER A 28 -0.34 13.40 -0.68
N VAL A 29 -1.04 14.47 -0.34
CA VAL A 29 -0.98 15.73 -1.09
C VAL A 29 0.36 16.42 -0.87
N GLU A 30 0.83 16.50 0.38
CA GLU A 30 2.16 17.03 0.71
C GLU A 30 3.27 16.24 0.00
N ALA A 31 3.15 14.90 -0.08
CA ALA A 31 4.08 14.07 -0.83
C ALA A 31 4.12 14.42 -2.32
N ALA A 32 2.97 14.66 -2.94
CA ALA A 32 2.90 15.13 -4.33
C ALA A 32 3.55 16.51 -4.50
N GLU A 33 3.31 17.42 -3.56
CA GLU A 33 3.90 18.76 -3.56
C GLU A 33 5.43 18.74 -3.40
N SER A 34 5.97 17.76 -2.66
CA SER A 34 7.42 17.60 -2.49
C SER A 34 8.16 17.32 -3.80
N LEU A 35 7.45 16.79 -4.81
CA LEU A 35 8.01 16.47 -6.14
C LEU A 35 7.95 17.64 -7.13
N LYS A 36 7.34 18.78 -6.80
CA LYS A 36 7.01 19.88 -7.74
C LYS A 36 8.19 20.36 -8.59
N ASP A 37 9.39 20.41 -7.99
CA ASP A 37 10.60 20.91 -8.67
C ASP A 37 11.26 19.84 -9.56
N LEU A 38 10.80 18.58 -9.48
CA LEU A 38 11.24 17.46 -10.32
C LEU A 38 10.38 17.27 -11.57
N ASN A 39 9.39 18.13 -11.79
CA ASN A 39 8.45 18.04 -12.90
C ASN A 39 7.75 16.67 -13.00
N PRO A 40 7.07 16.20 -11.93
CA PRO A 40 6.47 14.88 -11.84
C PRO A 40 5.35 14.72 -12.86
N ASN A 41 5.20 13.51 -13.35
CA ASN A 41 4.00 13.12 -14.06
C ASN A 41 2.99 12.43 -13.10
N ALA A 42 1.91 11.96 -13.65
CA ALA A 42 0.84 11.31 -12.95
C ALA A 42 1.24 10.02 -12.23
N ALA A 43 2.09 9.21 -12.85
CA ALA A 43 2.59 7.98 -12.26
C ALA A 43 3.48 8.26 -11.06
N ASP A 44 4.36 9.25 -11.17
CA ASP A 44 5.25 9.67 -10.08
C ASP A 44 4.45 10.13 -8.86
N VAL A 45 3.45 11.00 -9.10
CA VAL A 45 2.56 11.50 -8.03
C VAL A 45 1.74 10.38 -7.40
N LEU A 46 1.22 9.45 -8.21
CA LEU A 46 0.51 8.27 -7.71
C LEU A 46 1.38 7.45 -6.75
N ILE A 47 2.59 7.10 -7.19
CA ILE A 47 3.49 6.22 -6.43
C ILE A 47 3.84 6.86 -5.09
N THR A 48 4.33 8.10 -5.08
CA THR A 48 4.71 8.76 -3.83
C THR A 48 3.52 8.92 -2.88
N SER A 49 2.34 9.25 -3.41
CA SER A 49 1.11 9.40 -2.61
C SER A 49 0.66 8.10 -1.98
N VAL A 50 0.69 6.99 -2.73
CA VAL A 50 0.30 5.66 -2.23
C VAL A 50 1.29 5.17 -1.17
N ILE A 51 2.60 5.29 -1.40
CA ILE A 51 3.62 4.91 -0.41
C ILE A 51 3.47 5.77 0.86
N THR A 52 3.15 7.06 0.72
CA THR A 52 2.90 7.93 1.88
C THR A 52 1.66 7.47 2.65
N SER A 53 0.57 7.11 1.97
CA SER A 53 -0.62 6.56 2.65
C SER A 53 -0.33 5.24 3.37
N MET A 54 0.57 4.40 2.87
CA MET A 54 1.01 3.20 3.59
C MET A 54 1.69 3.53 4.92
N VAL A 55 2.31 4.69 5.02
CA VAL A 55 2.94 5.19 6.26
C VAL A 55 1.88 5.80 7.18
N THR A 56 1.02 6.67 6.66
CA THR A 56 0.18 7.55 7.48
C THR A 56 -1.20 7.03 7.77
N ASP A 57 -1.79 6.26 6.85
CA ASP A 57 -3.19 5.83 6.94
C ASP A 57 -3.30 4.44 7.60
N ILE A 58 -2.60 4.26 8.72
CA ILE A 58 -2.49 2.98 9.45
C ILE A 58 -3.89 2.42 9.72
N GLY A 59 -4.08 1.16 9.37
CA GLY A 59 -5.36 0.45 9.49
C GLY A 59 -6.30 0.64 8.30
N VAL A 60 -6.12 1.69 7.50
CA VAL A 60 -6.91 1.97 6.28
C VAL A 60 -6.15 1.56 5.03
N VAL A 61 -4.86 1.93 4.95
CA VAL A 61 -3.92 1.51 3.91
C VAL A 61 -2.76 0.77 4.57
N SER A 62 -2.28 -0.28 3.93
CA SER A 62 -1.20 -1.11 4.47
C SER A 62 -0.08 -1.29 3.45
N PRO A 63 1.18 -1.40 3.91
CA PRO A 63 2.29 -1.85 3.05
C PRO A 63 2.06 -3.22 2.39
N THR A 64 1.10 -3.97 2.89
CA THR A 64 0.69 -5.27 2.34
C THR A 64 -0.73 -5.25 1.78
N SER A 65 -1.14 -4.13 1.18
CA SER A 65 -2.46 -3.98 0.55
C SER A 65 -2.54 -4.67 -0.81
N GLY A 66 -3.77 -4.98 -1.24
CA GLY A 66 -4.11 -5.13 -2.64
C GLY A 66 -4.35 -3.76 -3.29
N ALA A 67 -4.34 -3.70 -4.60
CA ALA A 67 -4.65 -2.48 -5.35
C ALA A 67 -5.46 -2.78 -6.60
N LEU A 68 -6.40 -1.91 -6.90
CA LEU A 68 -7.10 -1.84 -8.20
C LEU A 68 -6.79 -0.49 -8.81
N LEU A 69 -6.27 -0.48 -10.02
CA LEU A 69 -5.88 0.73 -10.72
C LEU A 69 -6.57 0.82 -12.07
N SER A 70 -7.11 1.98 -12.37
CA SER A 70 -7.55 2.35 -13.72
C SER A 70 -6.81 3.61 -14.14
N TYR A 71 -6.29 3.62 -15.35
CA TYR A 71 -5.62 4.78 -15.89
C TYR A 71 -5.99 5.01 -17.36
N PHE A 72 -5.91 6.26 -17.77
CA PHE A 72 -6.11 6.67 -19.15
C PHE A 72 -4.76 7.02 -19.77
N ASP A 73 -4.36 6.29 -20.79
CA ASP A 73 -3.19 6.61 -21.60
C ASP A 73 -3.58 7.57 -22.74
N GLY A 74 -3.15 8.82 -22.61
CA GLY A 74 -3.43 9.85 -23.60
C GLY A 74 -2.76 9.61 -24.96
N SER A 75 -1.67 8.83 -25.01
CA SER A 75 -0.96 8.53 -26.25
C SER A 75 -1.72 7.53 -27.12
N SER A 76 -2.32 6.54 -26.52
CA SER A 76 -3.16 5.53 -27.18
C SER A 76 -4.66 5.85 -27.15
N SER A 77 -5.05 6.90 -26.39
CA SER A 77 -6.45 7.27 -26.14
C SER A 77 -7.26 6.11 -25.57
N SER A 78 -6.67 5.29 -24.75
CA SER A 78 -7.29 4.10 -24.17
C SER A 78 -7.27 4.07 -22.65
N PHE A 79 -8.28 3.40 -22.05
CA PHE A 79 -8.31 3.09 -20.64
C PHE A 79 -7.71 1.70 -20.41
N HIS A 80 -6.91 1.59 -19.37
CA HIS A 80 -6.33 0.35 -18.90
C HIS A 80 -6.69 0.13 -17.44
N THR A 81 -6.82 -1.14 -17.07
CA THR A 81 -7.06 -1.56 -15.69
C THR A 81 -6.03 -2.58 -15.26
N ILE A 82 -5.58 -2.46 -14.03
CA ILE A 82 -4.66 -3.41 -13.39
C ILE A 82 -5.32 -3.87 -12.10
N ASP A 83 -5.52 -5.18 -12.00
CA ASP A 83 -5.96 -5.83 -10.78
C ASP A 83 -4.74 -6.47 -10.10
N GLY A 84 -4.32 -5.87 -9.00
CA GLY A 84 -3.32 -6.34 -8.07
C GLY A 84 -3.94 -6.66 -6.71
N TYR A 85 -5.10 -7.32 -6.70
CA TYR A 85 -5.75 -7.72 -5.47
C TYR A 85 -5.02 -8.88 -4.78
N PHE A 86 -5.54 -9.38 -3.70
CA PHE A 86 -4.90 -10.42 -2.89
C PHE A 86 -5.01 -11.79 -3.54
N ASN A 87 -3.92 -12.58 -3.47
CA ASN A 87 -3.95 -14.00 -3.80
C ASN A 87 -3.76 -14.85 -2.53
N SER A 88 -4.61 -15.84 -2.34
CA SER A 88 -4.43 -16.84 -1.27
C SER A 88 -3.23 -17.73 -1.58
N PRO A 89 -2.45 -18.13 -0.56
CA PRO A 89 -1.42 -19.17 -0.73
C PRO A 89 -2.02 -20.45 -1.31
N LYS A 90 -1.30 -21.13 -2.22
CA LYS A 90 -1.78 -22.35 -2.90
C LYS A 90 -2.08 -23.50 -1.94
N ASN A 91 -1.36 -23.55 -0.82
CA ASN A 91 -1.53 -24.59 0.22
C ASN A 91 -2.51 -24.19 1.32
N PHE A 92 -3.27 -23.09 1.14
CA PHE A 92 -4.25 -22.64 2.11
C PHE A 92 -5.36 -23.71 2.30
N LYS A 93 -5.61 -24.09 3.55
CA LYS A 93 -6.69 -24.99 3.95
C LYS A 93 -7.74 -24.17 4.69
N GLY A 94 -8.95 -24.15 4.16
CA GLY A 94 -10.03 -23.26 4.58
C GLY A 94 -10.38 -23.24 6.07
N ASN A 95 -9.95 -24.25 6.85
CA ASN A 95 -10.28 -24.38 8.28
C ASN A 95 -9.14 -23.92 9.21
N ASP A 96 -7.98 -23.57 8.69
CA ASP A 96 -6.78 -23.27 9.50
C ASP A 96 -6.90 -21.95 10.31
N HIS A 97 -7.96 -21.17 10.10
CA HIS A 97 -8.18 -19.88 10.77
C HIS A 97 -9.40 -19.85 11.71
N GLU A 98 -10.19 -20.92 11.81
CA GLU A 98 -11.42 -20.93 12.63
C GLU A 98 -11.17 -20.69 14.11
N GLU A 99 -10.03 -21.12 14.63
CA GLU A 99 -9.65 -20.96 16.04
C GLU A 99 -9.30 -19.52 16.44
N HIS A 100 -9.12 -18.61 15.46
CA HIS A 100 -8.66 -17.24 15.67
C HIS A 100 -9.69 -16.18 15.25
N ARG A 101 -10.96 -16.51 15.26
CA ARG A 101 -12.04 -15.57 14.98
C ARG A 101 -12.08 -14.43 16.00
N ILE A 102 -12.28 -13.24 15.52
CA ILE A 102 -12.45 -12.04 16.33
C ILE A 102 -13.63 -11.22 15.81
N SER A 103 -14.21 -10.45 16.69
CA SER A 103 -15.30 -9.53 16.38
C SER A 103 -14.86 -8.10 16.62
N MET A 104 -15.22 -7.22 15.71
CA MET A 104 -14.95 -5.79 15.80
C MET A 104 -16.24 -5.00 15.66
N THR A 105 -16.30 -3.84 16.31
CA THR A 105 -17.46 -2.94 16.29
C THR A 105 -17.37 -1.84 15.24
N TYR A 106 -16.39 -1.90 14.35
CA TYR A 106 -16.21 -0.91 13.29
C TYR A 106 -17.31 -1.04 12.23
N GLY A 107 -18.01 0.07 11.94
CA GLY A 107 -19.05 0.09 10.91
C GLY A 107 -20.29 -0.78 11.22
N GLY A 108 -20.48 -1.14 12.49
CA GLY A 108 -21.49 -2.06 12.96
C GLY A 108 -20.83 -3.28 13.63
N TYR A 109 -21.03 -4.45 13.08
CA TYR A 109 -20.43 -5.68 13.58
C TYR A 109 -19.69 -6.40 12.45
N VAL A 110 -18.40 -6.62 12.61
CA VAL A 110 -17.56 -7.33 11.63
C VAL A 110 -16.88 -8.51 12.30
N GLU A 111 -17.09 -9.71 11.76
CA GLU A 111 -16.30 -10.88 12.11
C GLU A 111 -15.16 -11.04 11.12
N THR A 112 -13.96 -11.29 11.64
CA THR A 112 -12.77 -11.57 10.85
C THR A 112 -11.89 -12.60 11.57
N CYS A 113 -10.77 -12.96 10.96
CA CYS A 113 -9.82 -13.89 11.53
C CYS A 113 -8.45 -13.22 11.66
N LYS A 114 -7.66 -13.64 12.64
CA LYS A 114 -6.28 -13.25 12.84
C LYS A 114 -5.39 -14.49 12.89
N GLY A 115 -4.11 -14.30 12.66
CA GLY A 115 -3.13 -15.37 12.73
C GLY A 115 -2.34 -15.52 11.43
N VAL A 116 -1.27 -16.29 11.48
CA VAL A 116 -0.31 -16.45 10.39
C VAL A 116 -0.93 -17.06 9.11
N ASN A 117 -1.99 -17.86 9.27
CA ASN A 117 -2.70 -18.46 8.14
C ASN A 117 -3.84 -17.58 7.57
N THR A 118 -4.01 -16.36 8.09
CA THR A 118 -4.90 -15.36 7.48
C THR A 118 -4.16 -14.43 6.51
N PHE A 119 -2.92 -14.74 6.20
CA PHE A 119 -2.08 -13.99 5.27
C PHE A 119 -2.49 -14.26 3.82
N ALA A 120 -2.54 -13.21 3.02
CA ALA A 120 -2.69 -13.29 1.57
C ALA A 120 -1.54 -12.53 0.89
N ILE A 121 -1.15 -12.95 -0.32
CA ILE A 121 -0.07 -12.30 -1.07
C ILE A 121 -0.61 -10.98 -1.62
N PRO A 122 -0.06 -9.83 -1.25
CA PRO A 122 -0.53 -8.53 -1.69
C PRO A 122 0.00 -8.18 -3.08
N GLY A 123 -0.77 -7.41 -3.85
CA GLY A 123 -0.36 -7.02 -5.21
C GLY A 123 0.10 -5.57 -5.37
N ILE A 124 0.02 -4.77 -4.31
CA ILE A 124 0.25 -3.32 -4.39
C ILE A 124 1.60 -2.95 -5.03
N TYR A 125 2.70 -3.62 -4.63
CA TYR A 125 4.01 -3.30 -5.16
C TYR A 125 4.18 -3.72 -6.63
N LYS A 126 3.51 -4.79 -7.08
CA LYS A 126 3.48 -5.14 -8.51
C LYS A 126 2.75 -4.07 -9.32
N VAL A 127 1.62 -3.55 -8.81
CA VAL A 127 0.89 -2.46 -9.46
C VAL A 127 1.76 -1.22 -9.57
N LEU A 128 2.37 -0.79 -8.46
CA LEU A 128 3.22 0.41 -8.44
C LEU A 128 4.46 0.26 -9.33
N ASN A 129 5.09 -0.92 -9.31
CA ASN A 129 6.24 -1.22 -10.16
C ASN A 129 5.85 -1.16 -11.64
N THR A 130 4.73 -1.80 -12.02
CA THR A 130 4.23 -1.77 -13.39
C THR A 130 3.96 -0.35 -13.90
N ILE A 131 3.36 0.50 -13.06
CA ILE A 131 3.10 1.90 -13.41
C ILE A 131 4.40 2.69 -13.49
N HIS A 132 5.35 2.46 -12.58
CA HIS A 132 6.66 3.10 -12.64
C HIS A 132 7.43 2.73 -13.90
N ASP A 133 7.48 1.44 -14.24
CA ASP A 133 8.20 0.95 -15.43
C ASP A 133 7.61 1.48 -16.74
N ARG A 134 6.29 1.67 -16.79
CA ARG A 134 5.60 2.15 -18.00
C ARG A 134 5.59 3.66 -18.17
N TYR A 135 5.42 4.38 -17.08
CA TYR A 135 5.11 5.81 -17.11
C TYR A 135 5.93 6.66 -16.14
N GLY A 136 6.66 6.05 -15.20
CA GLY A 136 7.48 6.77 -14.23
C GLY A 136 8.58 7.58 -14.91
N SER A 137 8.82 8.78 -14.46
CA SER A 137 9.90 9.66 -14.96
C SER A 137 10.92 10.01 -13.88
N ILE A 138 10.59 9.81 -12.62
CA ILE A 138 11.41 10.11 -11.45
C ILE A 138 11.91 8.79 -10.84
N PRO A 139 13.20 8.70 -10.47
CA PRO A 139 13.74 7.50 -9.82
C PRO A 139 13.02 7.16 -8.52
N LEU A 140 12.83 5.86 -8.23
CA LEU A 140 12.18 5.38 -7.00
C LEU A 140 12.78 5.98 -5.73
N SER A 141 14.10 6.16 -5.68
CA SER A 141 14.79 6.78 -4.53
C SER A 141 14.25 8.18 -4.21
N LYS A 142 13.81 8.93 -5.21
CA LYS A 142 13.19 10.25 -5.03
C LYS A 142 11.71 10.16 -4.68
N LEU A 143 10.98 9.21 -5.26
CA LEU A 143 9.57 9.00 -4.96
C LEU A 143 9.34 8.52 -3.52
N PHE A 144 10.32 7.81 -2.95
CA PHE A 144 10.27 7.30 -1.58
C PHE A 144 10.84 8.27 -0.53
N GLU A 145 11.48 9.37 -0.92
CA GLU A 145 12.18 10.29 0.00
C GLU A 145 11.23 10.88 1.04
N TYR A 146 10.11 11.46 0.62
CA TYR A 146 9.13 12.06 1.52
C TYR A 146 8.49 11.04 2.49
N PRO A 147 7.93 9.89 2.07
CA PRO A 147 7.38 8.91 3.00
C PRO A 147 8.41 8.33 3.96
N ILE A 148 9.67 8.12 3.53
CA ILE A 148 10.75 7.67 4.42
C ILE A 148 11.04 8.73 5.49
N GLU A 149 11.21 10.00 5.08
CA GLU A 149 11.41 11.10 6.02
C GLU A 149 10.26 11.21 7.01
N LEU A 150 9.03 11.14 6.52
CA LEU A 150 7.83 11.23 7.35
C LEU A 150 7.76 10.11 8.39
N ALA A 151 8.07 8.86 7.99
CA ALA A 151 8.11 7.73 8.89
C ALA A 151 9.22 7.86 9.96
N LYS A 152 10.37 8.47 9.62
CA LYS A 152 11.49 8.73 10.55
C LYS A 152 11.22 9.89 11.51
N ARG A 153 10.73 11.02 11.01
CA ARG A 153 10.47 12.22 11.83
C ARG A 153 9.18 12.13 12.65
N GLY A 154 8.27 11.27 12.20
CA GLY A 154 6.95 11.09 12.80
C GLY A 154 5.88 12.02 12.22
N PHE A 155 4.64 11.64 12.49
CA PHE A 155 3.43 12.30 11.99
C PHE A 155 2.27 12.13 12.98
N ASN A 156 1.25 12.99 12.86
CA ASN A 156 0.00 12.82 13.59
C ASN A 156 -0.94 11.90 12.80
N LEU A 157 -1.54 10.92 13.47
CA LEU A 157 -2.50 10.03 12.83
C LEU A 157 -3.67 10.82 12.22
N PRO A 158 -4.03 10.60 10.96
CA PRO A 158 -5.24 11.15 10.37
C PRO A 158 -6.50 10.64 11.09
N GLN A 159 -7.56 11.46 11.10
CA GLN A 159 -8.80 11.11 11.79
C GLN A 159 -9.40 9.77 11.35
N PRO A 160 -9.45 9.42 10.03
CA PRO A 160 -9.94 8.10 9.61
C PRO A 160 -9.16 6.93 10.21
N SER A 161 -7.82 7.05 10.33
CA SER A 161 -6.99 6.04 10.99
C SER A 161 -7.31 5.92 12.47
N LYS A 162 -7.46 7.04 13.18
CA LYS A 162 -7.86 7.04 14.59
C LYS A 162 -9.20 6.34 14.79
N ASP A 163 -10.18 6.67 13.98
CA ASP A 163 -11.53 6.10 14.07
C ASP A 163 -11.53 4.59 13.82
N TYR A 164 -10.77 4.12 12.82
CA TYR A 164 -10.62 2.69 12.57
C TYR A 164 -9.84 1.97 13.69
N LEU A 165 -8.71 2.52 14.11
CA LEU A 165 -7.82 1.89 15.08
C LEU A 165 -8.44 1.77 16.47
N ARG A 166 -9.34 2.68 16.88
CA ARG A 166 -10.08 2.55 18.15
C ARG A 166 -10.83 1.22 18.27
N HIS A 167 -11.25 0.65 17.16
CA HIS A 167 -12.01 -0.60 17.11
C HIS A 167 -11.17 -1.81 16.72
N SER A 168 -10.05 -1.62 16.05
CA SER A 168 -9.27 -2.69 15.43
C SER A 168 -7.90 -2.91 16.05
N LEU A 169 -7.29 -1.89 16.68
CA LEU A 169 -5.91 -1.97 17.14
C LEU A 169 -5.70 -3.11 18.13
N GLU A 170 -6.51 -3.18 19.19
CA GLU A 170 -6.41 -4.23 20.20
C GLU A 170 -6.71 -5.63 19.63
N PRO A 171 -7.85 -5.89 18.99
CA PRO A 171 -8.18 -7.25 18.55
C PRO A 171 -7.33 -7.74 17.37
N LEU A 172 -6.94 -6.86 16.42
CA LEU A 172 -6.22 -7.26 15.21
C LEU A 172 -4.70 -7.20 15.35
N PHE A 173 -4.17 -6.21 16.08
CA PHE A 173 -2.73 -5.93 16.03
C PHE A 173 -2.01 -6.21 17.35
N MET A 174 -2.66 -6.08 18.51
CA MET A 174 -1.99 -6.21 19.81
C MET A 174 -1.92 -7.64 20.36
N TRP A 175 -2.45 -8.63 19.66
CA TRP A 175 -2.43 -10.02 20.10
C TRP A 175 -1.06 -10.69 19.94
N HIS A 176 -0.25 -10.27 18.96
CA HIS A 176 1.05 -10.86 18.67
C HIS A 176 2.19 -10.00 19.22
N ALA A 177 3.20 -10.63 19.84
CA ALA A 177 4.27 -9.91 20.56
C ALA A 177 5.06 -8.96 19.64
N THR A 178 5.35 -9.36 18.40
CA THR A 178 6.07 -8.51 17.43
C THR A 178 5.21 -7.33 16.99
N SER A 179 3.93 -7.55 16.69
CA SER A 179 3.00 -6.47 16.33
C SER A 179 2.84 -5.47 17.47
N LYS A 180 2.66 -5.98 18.70
CA LYS A 180 2.54 -5.14 19.90
C LYS A 180 3.78 -4.24 20.09
N ARG A 181 4.98 -4.79 19.91
CA ARG A 181 6.22 -4.02 19.99
C ARG A 181 6.36 -3.00 18.86
N THR A 182 6.00 -3.38 17.63
CA THR A 182 6.15 -2.52 16.46
C THR A 182 5.15 -1.37 16.45
N LEU A 183 3.94 -1.61 16.98
CA LEU A 183 2.85 -0.63 17.01
C LEU A 183 2.65 0.02 18.39
N SER A 184 3.63 -0.10 19.32
CA SER A 184 3.56 0.55 20.62
C SER A 184 3.35 2.05 20.52
N ASP A 185 4.11 2.71 19.64
CA ASP A 185 3.97 4.15 19.39
C ASP A 185 2.56 4.53 18.89
N VAL A 186 1.99 3.70 18.02
CA VAL A 186 0.61 3.92 17.53
C VAL A 186 -0.39 3.78 18.66
N TYR A 187 -0.21 2.78 19.52
CA TYR A 187 -1.08 2.54 20.67
C TYR A 187 -1.03 3.71 21.69
N GLU A 188 0.18 4.14 22.02
CA GLU A 188 0.40 5.19 23.01
C GLU A 188 -0.02 6.58 22.52
N ASN A 189 0.08 6.83 21.21
CA ASN A 189 -0.20 8.13 20.60
C ASN A 189 -1.48 8.16 19.76
N LEU A 190 -2.39 7.19 19.95
CA LEU A 190 -3.60 7.05 19.14
C LEU A 190 -4.46 8.32 19.09
N ASP A 191 -4.67 8.96 20.22
CA ASP A 191 -5.53 10.14 20.32
C ASP A 191 -4.79 11.47 20.09
N SER A 192 -3.56 11.54 20.57
CA SER A 192 -2.74 12.76 20.48
C SER A 192 -1.27 12.38 20.53
N GLY A 193 -0.47 13.02 19.73
CA GLY A 193 0.96 12.78 19.70
C GLY A 193 1.47 12.37 18.33
N VAL A 194 2.76 12.17 18.25
CA VAL A 194 3.50 11.87 17.03
C VAL A 194 3.81 10.38 16.99
N VAL A 195 3.43 9.72 15.91
CA VAL A 195 3.76 8.31 15.66
C VAL A 195 5.02 8.23 14.81
N VAL A 196 5.99 7.42 15.24
CA VAL A 196 7.26 7.18 14.53
C VAL A 196 7.33 5.71 14.09
N LEU A 197 7.67 5.46 12.83
CA LEU A 197 7.70 4.12 12.24
C LEU A 197 9.08 3.80 11.67
N THR A 198 10.12 3.81 12.51
CA THR A 198 11.51 3.62 12.09
C THR A 198 11.71 2.34 11.29
N LYS A 199 11.13 1.21 11.71
CA LYS A 199 11.27 -0.07 10.99
C LYS A 199 10.62 -0.05 9.61
N LEU A 200 9.50 0.63 9.46
CA LEU A 200 8.88 0.83 8.15
C LEU A 200 9.76 1.74 7.28
N ALA A 201 10.33 2.80 7.85
CA ALA A 201 11.26 3.67 7.14
C ALA A 201 12.47 2.90 6.61
N ASP A 202 13.09 2.02 7.44
CA ASP A 202 14.21 1.18 7.03
C ASP A 202 13.83 0.27 5.85
N THR A 203 12.63 -0.34 5.90
CA THR A 203 12.10 -1.19 4.81
C THR A 203 11.87 -0.40 3.53
N LEU A 204 11.28 0.79 3.62
CA LEU A 204 11.04 1.65 2.47
C LEU A 204 12.35 2.17 1.87
N GLU A 205 13.35 2.49 2.71
CA GLU A 205 14.68 2.92 2.27
C GLU A 205 15.37 1.78 1.49
N HIS A 206 15.36 0.56 2.02
CA HIS A 206 15.84 -0.62 1.29
C HIS A 206 15.14 -0.77 -0.06
N MET A 207 13.80 -0.77 -0.06
CA MET A 207 13.00 -0.93 -1.28
C MET A 207 13.25 0.19 -2.31
N SER A 208 13.50 1.41 -1.86
CA SER A 208 13.83 2.53 -2.75
C SER A 208 15.14 2.34 -3.54
N LEU A 209 16.05 1.53 -2.99
CA LEU A 209 17.37 1.24 -3.58
C LEU A 209 17.38 -0.01 -4.45
N VAL A 210 16.69 -1.07 -4.02
CA VAL A 210 16.72 -2.38 -4.69
C VAL A 210 15.49 -2.63 -5.59
N GLY A 211 14.44 -1.82 -5.44
CA GLY A 211 13.18 -1.95 -6.19
C GLY A 211 12.07 -2.68 -5.43
N MET A 212 10.84 -2.45 -5.86
CA MET A 212 9.63 -2.99 -5.21
C MET A 212 9.45 -4.50 -5.41
N ASP A 213 10.11 -5.10 -6.40
CA ASP A 213 10.09 -6.55 -6.62
C ASP A 213 10.79 -7.33 -5.49
N ASP A 214 11.61 -6.68 -4.67
CA ASP A 214 12.24 -7.29 -3.50
C ASP A 214 11.20 -7.89 -2.53
N PHE A 215 10.02 -7.29 -2.47
CA PHE A 215 8.89 -7.83 -1.70
C PHE A 215 8.47 -9.24 -2.15
N TYR A 216 8.69 -9.62 -3.41
CA TYR A 216 8.26 -10.92 -3.95
C TYR A 216 9.39 -11.93 -4.09
N ILE A 217 10.60 -11.49 -4.39
CA ILE A 217 11.72 -12.37 -4.73
C ILE A 217 13.03 -12.04 -4.00
N GLY A 218 13.06 -10.97 -3.20
CA GLY A 218 14.25 -10.48 -2.54
C GLY A 218 14.31 -10.76 -1.03
N ASP A 219 14.96 -9.88 -0.29
CA ASP A 219 15.23 -10.06 1.13
C ASP A 219 14.00 -9.82 1.98
N ILE A 220 13.11 -8.87 1.59
CA ILE A 220 11.84 -8.64 2.28
C ILE A 220 10.98 -9.90 2.23
N SER A 221 10.86 -10.55 1.07
CA SER A 221 10.08 -11.80 0.96
C SER A 221 10.66 -12.93 1.82
N LYS A 222 11.98 -13.02 1.92
CA LYS A 222 12.63 -14.04 2.77
C LYS A 222 12.32 -13.81 4.25
N GLU A 223 12.38 -12.57 4.71
CA GLU A 223 12.09 -12.23 6.11
C GLU A 223 10.61 -12.48 6.47
N VAL A 224 9.69 -12.04 5.61
CA VAL A 224 8.26 -12.30 5.78
C VAL A 224 7.97 -13.80 5.82
N LEU A 225 8.50 -14.57 4.88
CA LEU A 225 8.33 -16.02 4.82
C LEU A 225 8.95 -16.73 6.02
N SER A 226 10.13 -16.29 6.48
CA SER A 226 10.76 -16.83 7.68
C SER A 226 9.85 -16.69 8.90
N THR A 227 9.21 -15.55 9.06
CA THR A 227 8.25 -15.31 10.15
C THR A 227 7.02 -16.19 9.99
N ILE A 228 6.40 -16.23 8.81
CA ILE A 228 5.23 -17.06 8.52
C ILE A 228 5.51 -18.54 8.83
N MET A 229 6.64 -19.07 8.35
CA MET A 229 7.01 -20.47 8.53
C MET A 229 7.35 -20.82 10.00
N SER A 230 8.00 -19.90 10.73
CA SER A 230 8.33 -20.12 12.15
C SER A 230 7.10 -20.21 13.04
N GLU A 231 5.99 -19.66 12.60
CA GLU A 231 4.70 -19.69 13.30
C GLU A 231 3.72 -20.75 12.74
N GLY A 232 4.19 -21.63 11.84
CA GLY A 232 3.38 -22.71 11.27
C GLY A 232 2.46 -22.28 10.13
N GLY A 233 2.74 -21.14 9.49
CA GLY A 233 1.98 -20.68 8.34
C GLY A 233 2.28 -21.47 7.06
N HIS A 234 1.36 -21.42 6.10
CA HIS A 234 1.36 -22.25 4.89
C HIS A 234 1.84 -21.51 3.62
N ALA A 235 2.08 -20.21 3.67
CA ALA A 235 2.60 -19.49 2.52
C ALA A 235 4.02 -19.95 2.17
N THR A 236 4.32 -20.01 0.87
CA THR A 236 5.59 -20.48 0.34
C THR A 236 6.27 -19.42 -0.51
N LYS A 237 7.57 -19.60 -0.77
CA LYS A 237 8.33 -18.75 -1.70
C LYS A 237 7.68 -18.68 -3.08
N ASN A 238 7.09 -19.79 -3.54
CA ASN A 238 6.44 -19.81 -4.86
C ASN A 238 5.16 -18.99 -4.89
N ASP A 239 4.43 -18.89 -3.78
CA ASP A 239 3.22 -18.04 -3.72
C ASP A 239 3.57 -16.58 -3.97
N PHE A 240 4.68 -16.08 -3.40
CA PHE A 240 5.19 -14.74 -3.66
C PHE A 240 5.72 -14.59 -5.09
N LYS A 241 6.63 -15.49 -5.51
CA LYS A 241 7.29 -15.43 -6.82
C LYS A 241 6.30 -15.51 -7.98
N ASP A 242 5.27 -16.37 -7.86
CA ASP A 242 4.29 -16.63 -8.90
C ASP A 242 3.11 -15.66 -8.87
N TYR A 243 3.16 -14.61 -8.00
CA TYR A 243 2.14 -13.59 -7.98
C TYR A 243 2.15 -12.81 -9.30
N ASN A 244 1.01 -12.76 -9.97
CA ASN A 244 0.83 -12.04 -11.23
C ASN A 244 -0.37 -11.11 -11.15
N LEU A 245 -0.23 -9.95 -11.78
CA LEU A 245 -1.33 -9.01 -12.00
C LEU A 245 -2.29 -9.56 -13.06
N LEU A 246 -3.55 -9.13 -12.97
CA LEU A 246 -4.50 -9.30 -14.04
C LEU A 246 -4.70 -7.93 -14.72
N GLU A 247 -4.47 -7.89 -16.03
CA GLU A 247 -4.51 -6.65 -16.78
C GLU A 247 -5.63 -6.71 -17.83
N ASP A 248 -6.19 -5.52 -18.15
CA ASP A 248 -7.17 -5.31 -19.22
C ASP A 248 -8.38 -6.23 -19.17
N TYR A 249 -9.00 -6.33 -18.00
CA TYR A 249 -10.36 -6.85 -17.91
C TYR A 249 -11.29 -5.92 -18.69
N ASN A 250 -11.66 -6.35 -19.88
CA ASN A 250 -12.66 -5.68 -20.71
C ASN A 250 -14.04 -5.80 -20.06
N PHE A 251 -14.33 -5.00 -19.05
CA PHE A 251 -15.71 -4.73 -18.66
C PHE A 251 -16.34 -3.85 -19.75
N ILE A 252 -16.84 -4.47 -20.82
CA ILE A 252 -17.71 -3.78 -21.76
C ILE A 252 -19.05 -3.57 -21.05
N THR A 253 -19.19 -2.49 -20.28
CA THR A 253 -20.51 -2.00 -19.90
C THR A 253 -21.15 -1.39 -21.13
N LYS A 254 -21.98 -2.16 -21.83
CA LYS A 254 -22.93 -1.57 -22.77
C LYS A 254 -23.94 -0.80 -21.93
N SER A 255 -23.77 0.52 -21.82
CA SER A 255 -24.86 1.39 -21.40
C SER A 255 -25.97 1.29 -22.44
N LYS A 256 -27.16 0.86 -22.01
CA LYS A 256 -28.39 1.00 -22.81
C LYS A 256 -28.88 2.43 -22.76
#